data_e89909eb1234f534ea7484c79caf0827
#
_entry.id   e89909eb1234f534ea7484c79caf0827
#
_cell.length_a   1.000
_cell.length_b   1.000
_cell.length_c   1.000
_cell.angle_alpha   90.00
_cell.angle_beta   90.00
_cell.angle_gamma   90.00
#
_symmetry.space_group_name_H-M   'P 1'
#
loop_
_entity.id
_entity.type
_entity.pdbx_description
1 polymer ?
#
loop_
_entity_poly.entity_id
_entity_poly.type
_entity_poly.pdbx_seq_one_letter_code
_entity_poly.pdbx_strand_id
1 'polypeptide(L)'
;QIAPDPSYGAYVGKLLTAPGPMAVALAAQLREGTKKSHTMAENTGFVSCFLKGVVDKLSYRKLVADLYFVYEAMEEEMHRLKDHPVLAPIAFEQLDRRQALEEDLTFYFGADWRNQVETSPAAKEYVARIREIAQSSPELLVGHHYTRYLGDLSGGQILKTIAQKAMNNPTDDGLHFYVFPQIEDEKAFKTTYRSAMDELPIDQLMADRIVEEANHAFHLNMKMFQELEGNLVAAIGKVLFGFLTRRQRTGSTEEPVA
;
A
#
# COMPACT_ATOMS: atom_id res chain seq x y z
N GLN A 1 11.62 62.53 38.30
CA GLN A 1 10.83 61.66 37.43
C GLN A 1 11.70 61.37 36.19
N ILE A 2 12.18 60.14 36.10
CA ILE A 2 12.98 59.65 34.96
C ILE A 2 11.96 59.02 34.00
N ALA A 3 11.87 59.58 32.79
CA ALA A 3 11.00 59.03 31.75
C ALA A 3 11.52 57.64 31.30
N PRO A 4 10.68 56.67 31.06
CA PRO A 4 11.11 55.36 30.60
C PRO A 4 11.69 55.45 29.17
N ASP A 5 12.83 54.79 28.96
CA ASP A 5 13.54 54.69 27.69
C ASP A 5 12.67 54.01 26.64
N PRO A 6 12.39 54.62 25.48
CA PRO A 6 11.57 54.05 24.42
C PRO A 6 12.17 52.81 23.76
N SER A 7 13.45 52.50 23.99
CA SER A 7 14.11 51.32 23.44
C SER A 7 13.72 50.02 24.10
N TYR A 8 13.12 50.05 25.32
CA TYR A 8 12.74 48.84 26.05
C TYR A 8 11.49 48.15 25.44
N GLY A 9 10.58 48.93 24.83
CA GLY A 9 9.40 48.40 24.16
C GLY A 9 9.70 47.65 22.85
N ALA A 10 10.79 48.01 22.16
CA ALA A 10 11.20 47.38 20.91
C ALA A 10 11.90 46.01 21.12
N TYR A 11 12.52 45.80 22.31
CA TYR A 11 13.18 44.55 22.66
C TYR A 11 12.18 43.46 23.08
N VAL A 12 11.10 43.85 23.76
CA VAL A 12 10.04 42.90 24.18
C VAL A 12 9.21 42.41 22.99
N GLY A 13 9.01 43.25 21.97
CA GLY A 13 8.30 42.89 20.73
C GLY A 13 9.07 41.90 19.84
N LYS A 14 10.41 41.87 19.92
CA LYS A 14 11.25 40.95 19.14
C LYS A 14 11.42 39.58 19.79
N LEU A 15 11.13 39.47 21.08
CA LEU A 15 11.15 38.17 21.81
C LEU A 15 9.85 37.40 21.68
N LEU A 16 8.77 38.00 21.14
CA LEU A 16 7.47 37.35 20.95
C LEU A 16 7.22 36.85 19.53
N THR A 17 8.18 37.00 18.62
CA THR A 17 8.16 36.37 17.30
C THR A 17 9.38 35.46 17.12
N ALA A 18 9.61 34.57 18.05
CA ALA A 18 10.35 33.37 17.68
C ALA A 18 9.53 32.68 16.57
N PRO A 19 10.15 32.37 15.42
CA PRO A 19 9.44 31.57 14.42
C PRO A 19 8.95 30.33 15.17
N GLY A 20 7.64 30.08 15.11
CA GLY A 20 7.06 28.84 15.60
C GLY A 20 7.86 27.67 15.03
N PRO A 21 7.90 26.52 15.68
CA PRO A 21 8.65 25.37 15.17
C PRO A 21 8.33 25.22 13.69
N MET A 22 9.36 25.26 12.84
CA MET A 22 9.18 25.10 11.41
C MET A 22 8.40 23.83 11.20
N ALA A 23 7.26 23.93 10.51
CA ALA A 23 6.42 22.77 10.22
C ALA A 23 7.29 21.68 9.58
N VAL A 24 7.19 20.48 10.10
CA VAL A 24 7.89 19.32 9.55
C VAL A 24 7.27 19.00 8.20
N ALA A 25 8.03 19.13 7.11
CA ALA A 25 7.56 18.79 5.76
C ALA A 25 7.56 17.27 5.59
N LEU A 26 6.67 16.57 6.30
CA LEU A 26 6.65 15.12 6.39
C LEU A 26 6.38 14.45 5.03
N ALA A 27 5.47 14.99 4.23
CA ALA A 27 5.14 14.44 2.92
C ALA A 27 6.35 14.43 1.98
N ALA A 28 7.13 15.53 1.97
CA ALA A 28 8.37 15.60 1.18
C ALA A 28 9.44 14.62 1.71
N GLN A 29 9.60 14.53 3.03
CA GLN A 29 10.56 13.62 3.66
C GLN A 29 10.22 12.15 3.40
N LEU A 30 8.94 11.77 3.46
CA LEU A 30 8.49 10.44 3.10
C LEU A 30 8.77 10.12 1.63
N ARG A 31 8.42 11.03 0.73
CA ARG A 31 8.68 10.85 -0.70
C ARG A 31 10.16 10.63 -1.00
N GLU A 32 11.03 11.49 -0.49
CA GLU A 32 12.47 11.37 -0.74
C GLU A 32 13.09 10.20 0.00
N GLY A 33 12.71 9.97 1.26
CA GLY A 33 13.27 8.92 2.11
C GLY A 33 12.85 7.50 1.71
N THR A 34 11.78 7.32 0.91
CA THR A 34 11.30 6.00 0.48
C THR A 34 11.57 5.70 -1.00
N LYS A 35 12.20 6.59 -1.75
CA LYS A 35 12.50 6.40 -3.18
C LYS A 35 13.17 5.07 -3.50
N LYS A 36 14.21 4.74 -2.76
CA LYS A 36 14.97 3.50 -2.95
C LYS A 36 14.10 2.27 -2.70
N SER A 37 13.36 2.26 -1.60
CA SER A 37 12.47 1.16 -1.25
C SER A 37 11.34 0.97 -2.27
N HIS A 38 10.79 2.07 -2.79
CA HIS A 38 9.80 2.05 -3.86
C HIS A 38 10.35 1.38 -5.13
N THR A 39 11.53 1.79 -5.58
CA THR A 39 12.20 1.17 -6.73
C THR A 39 12.49 -0.31 -6.52
N MET A 40 12.93 -0.70 -5.32
CA MET A 40 13.15 -2.11 -4.99
C MET A 40 11.85 -2.93 -5.03
N ALA A 41 10.74 -2.38 -4.55
CA ALA A 41 9.44 -3.05 -4.60
C ALA A 41 8.94 -3.26 -6.04
N GLU A 42 9.10 -2.27 -6.92
CA GLU A 42 8.75 -2.39 -8.33
C GLU A 42 9.59 -3.45 -9.07
N ASN A 43 10.82 -3.67 -8.63
CA ASN A 43 11.75 -4.64 -9.21
C ASN A 43 11.59 -6.06 -8.67
N THR A 44 10.67 -6.32 -7.74
CA THR A 44 10.33 -7.70 -7.38
C THR A 44 9.78 -8.44 -8.60
N GLY A 45 10.03 -9.73 -8.70
CA GLY A 45 9.63 -10.51 -9.87
C GLY A 45 8.12 -10.47 -10.11
N PHE A 46 7.32 -10.58 -9.05
CA PHE A 46 5.86 -10.49 -9.15
C PHE A 46 5.40 -9.14 -9.71
N VAL A 47 5.84 -8.02 -9.14
CA VAL A 47 5.44 -6.67 -9.57
C VAL A 47 5.96 -6.39 -10.98
N SER A 48 7.20 -6.77 -11.30
CA SER A 48 7.76 -6.61 -12.63
C SER A 48 6.97 -7.39 -13.70
N CYS A 49 6.53 -8.61 -13.41
CA CYS A 49 5.63 -9.37 -14.28
C CYS A 49 4.27 -8.71 -14.40
N PHE A 50 3.69 -8.27 -13.30
CA PHE A 50 2.40 -7.59 -13.27
C PHE A 50 2.42 -6.35 -14.17
N LEU A 51 3.42 -5.49 -14.04
CA LEU A 51 3.57 -4.27 -14.84
C LEU A 51 3.74 -4.56 -16.34
N LYS A 52 4.26 -5.75 -16.69
CA LYS A 52 4.35 -6.24 -18.08
C LYS A 52 3.07 -6.93 -18.58
N GLY A 53 2.01 -6.95 -17.77
CA GLY A 53 0.74 -7.58 -18.12
C GLY A 53 0.74 -9.10 -17.98
N VAL A 54 1.69 -9.66 -17.24
CA VAL A 54 1.74 -11.09 -16.91
C VAL A 54 1.14 -11.27 -15.52
N VAL A 55 -0.16 -11.52 -15.47
CA VAL A 55 -0.94 -11.71 -14.24
C VAL A 55 -1.65 -13.05 -14.30
N ASP A 56 -1.34 -13.91 -13.35
CA ASP A 56 -2.08 -15.16 -13.13
C ASP A 56 -3.21 -14.94 -12.13
N LYS A 57 -4.43 -15.33 -12.50
CA LYS A 57 -5.62 -15.16 -11.66
C LYS A 57 -5.47 -15.85 -10.29
N LEU A 58 -4.80 -17.00 -10.22
CA LEU A 58 -4.60 -17.73 -8.97
C LEU A 58 -3.63 -16.99 -8.02
N SER A 59 -2.56 -16.40 -8.56
CA SER A 59 -1.63 -15.58 -7.78
C SER A 59 -2.26 -14.26 -7.39
N TYR A 60 -3.03 -13.63 -8.31
CA TYR A 60 -3.71 -12.37 -8.03
C TYR A 60 -4.72 -12.48 -6.90
N ARG A 61 -5.58 -13.52 -6.89
CA ARG A 61 -6.55 -13.71 -5.79
C ARG A 61 -5.88 -13.95 -4.43
N LYS A 62 -4.67 -14.55 -4.41
CA LYS A 62 -3.88 -14.67 -3.18
C LYS A 62 -3.37 -13.32 -2.69
N LEU A 63 -2.94 -12.45 -3.62
CA LEU A 63 -2.58 -11.07 -3.29
C LEU A 63 -3.77 -10.33 -2.69
N VAL A 64 -4.97 -10.45 -3.27
CA VAL A 64 -6.20 -9.85 -2.75
C VAL A 64 -6.48 -10.32 -1.32
N ALA A 65 -6.32 -11.62 -1.06
CA ALA A 65 -6.48 -12.17 0.30
C ALA A 65 -5.46 -11.59 1.29
N ASP A 66 -4.19 -11.51 0.92
CA ASP A 66 -3.16 -10.91 1.77
C ASP A 66 -3.40 -9.43 2.03
N LEU A 67 -3.78 -8.68 1.01
CA LEU A 67 -4.15 -7.27 1.15
C LEU A 67 -5.34 -7.09 2.08
N TYR A 68 -6.36 -7.95 2.00
CA TYR A 68 -7.50 -7.90 2.91
C TYR A 68 -7.05 -7.91 4.37
N PHE A 69 -6.21 -8.86 4.77
CA PHE A 69 -5.76 -8.95 6.16
C PHE A 69 -4.93 -7.74 6.60
N VAL A 70 -4.11 -7.19 5.71
CA VAL A 70 -3.31 -5.99 5.99
C VAL A 70 -4.20 -4.77 6.19
N TYR A 71 -5.17 -4.54 5.29
CA TYR A 71 -6.09 -3.39 5.39
C TYR A 71 -7.07 -3.55 6.55
N GLU A 72 -7.57 -4.75 6.79
CA GLU A 72 -8.40 -5.03 7.98
C GLU A 72 -7.68 -4.62 9.25
N ALA A 73 -6.43 -5.06 9.44
CA ALA A 73 -5.65 -4.70 10.62
C ALA A 73 -5.41 -3.20 10.72
N MET A 74 -5.05 -2.55 9.62
CA MET A 74 -4.77 -1.11 9.61
C MET A 74 -6.03 -0.28 9.88
N GLU A 75 -7.14 -0.61 9.24
CA GLU A 75 -8.40 0.11 9.39
C GLU A 75 -9.01 -0.08 10.78
N GLU A 76 -8.92 -1.28 11.35
CA GLU A 76 -9.33 -1.52 12.73
C GLU A 76 -8.50 -0.70 13.73
N GLU A 77 -7.18 -0.64 13.58
CA GLU A 77 -6.34 0.15 14.47
C GLU A 77 -6.53 1.66 14.27
N MET A 78 -6.66 2.12 13.04
CA MET A 78 -6.99 3.53 12.77
C MET A 78 -8.34 3.93 13.35
N HIS A 79 -9.35 3.05 13.27
CA HIS A 79 -10.66 3.30 13.89
C HIS A 79 -10.58 3.30 15.41
N ARG A 80 -9.86 2.36 16.01
CA ARG A 80 -9.64 2.32 17.47
C ARG A 80 -8.93 3.58 17.97
N LEU A 81 -8.03 4.13 17.18
CA LEU A 81 -7.20 5.30 17.48
C LEU A 81 -7.74 6.61 16.84
N LYS A 82 -9.02 6.65 16.50
CA LYS A 82 -9.64 7.79 15.77
C LYS A 82 -9.48 9.15 16.46
N ASP A 83 -9.30 9.17 17.77
CA ASP A 83 -9.11 10.39 18.56
C ASP A 83 -7.61 10.70 18.84
N HIS A 84 -6.70 9.88 18.31
CA HIS A 84 -5.26 10.11 18.49
C HIS A 84 -4.82 11.35 17.70
N PRO A 85 -4.13 12.33 18.33
CA PRO A 85 -3.87 13.63 17.71
C PRO A 85 -3.04 13.58 16.42
N VAL A 86 -2.20 12.55 16.27
CA VAL A 86 -1.39 12.36 15.05
C VAL A 86 -2.14 11.57 13.97
N LEU A 87 -3.04 10.66 14.34
CA LEU A 87 -3.72 9.79 13.38
C LEU A 87 -5.05 10.38 12.89
N ALA A 88 -5.79 11.06 13.76
CA ALA A 88 -7.09 11.65 13.40
C ALA A 88 -7.05 12.54 12.14
N PRO A 89 -6.04 13.41 11.93
CA PRO A 89 -6.00 14.27 10.74
C PRO A 89 -5.87 13.54 9.41
N ILE A 90 -5.36 12.30 9.40
CA ILE A 90 -5.19 11.49 8.18
C ILE A 90 -6.16 10.33 8.06
N ALA A 91 -7.06 10.16 9.01
CA ALA A 91 -8.08 9.10 9.03
C ALA A 91 -9.23 9.41 8.05
N PHE A 92 -8.95 9.41 6.77
CA PHE A 92 -9.94 9.63 5.70
C PHE A 92 -10.66 8.32 5.37
N GLU A 93 -11.93 8.21 5.77
CA GLU A 93 -12.77 7.02 5.51
C GLU A 93 -12.93 6.72 4.00
N GLN A 94 -12.80 7.75 3.13
CA GLN A 94 -12.84 7.59 1.69
C GLN A 94 -11.72 6.69 1.14
N LEU A 95 -10.66 6.49 1.92
CA LEU A 95 -9.52 5.64 1.57
C LEU A 95 -9.73 4.18 1.95
N ASP A 96 -10.68 3.85 2.83
CA ASP A 96 -10.87 2.51 3.34
C ASP A 96 -11.06 1.48 2.22
N ARG A 97 -10.32 0.38 2.31
CA ARG A 97 -10.27 -0.67 1.28
C ARG A 97 -10.89 -2.00 1.71
N ARG A 98 -11.17 -2.17 2.98
CA ARG A 98 -11.67 -3.44 3.51
C ARG A 98 -12.92 -3.91 2.77
N GLN A 99 -13.92 -3.06 2.60
CA GLN A 99 -15.16 -3.42 1.92
C GLN A 99 -14.91 -3.79 0.46
N ALA A 100 -14.13 -2.99 -0.27
CA ALA A 100 -13.79 -3.29 -1.66
C ALA A 100 -13.05 -4.63 -1.79
N LEU A 101 -12.15 -4.94 -0.85
CA LEU A 101 -11.44 -6.23 -0.81
C LEU A 101 -12.37 -7.40 -0.47
N GLU A 102 -13.37 -7.23 0.39
CA GLU A 102 -14.39 -8.25 0.66
C GLU A 102 -15.24 -8.55 -0.58
N GLU A 103 -15.58 -7.54 -1.37
CA GLU A 103 -16.27 -7.71 -2.65
C GLU A 103 -15.40 -8.47 -3.66
N ASP A 104 -14.12 -8.12 -3.76
CA ASP A 104 -13.16 -8.81 -4.63
C ASP A 104 -12.94 -10.25 -4.20
N LEU A 105 -12.82 -10.53 -2.90
CA LEU A 105 -12.71 -11.90 -2.38
C LEU A 105 -13.97 -12.73 -2.66
N THR A 106 -15.14 -12.12 -2.55
CA THR A 106 -16.40 -12.77 -2.92
C THR A 106 -16.42 -13.15 -4.40
N PHE A 107 -15.90 -12.29 -5.26
CA PHE A 107 -15.77 -12.59 -6.70
C PHE A 107 -14.82 -13.76 -6.97
N TYR A 108 -13.66 -13.82 -6.29
CA TYR A 108 -12.63 -14.84 -6.55
C TYR A 108 -12.89 -16.17 -5.86
N PHE A 109 -13.52 -16.18 -4.70
CA PHE A 109 -13.68 -17.37 -3.84
C PHE A 109 -15.15 -17.73 -3.55
N GLY A 110 -16.10 -16.86 -3.93
CA GLY A 110 -17.53 -17.04 -3.62
C GLY A 110 -17.91 -16.48 -2.23
N ALA A 111 -19.19 -16.60 -1.87
CA ALA A 111 -19.73 -16.03 -0.63
C ALA A 111 -19.09 -16.61 0.64
N ASP A 112 -18.56 -17.82 0.57
CA ASP A 112 -17.89 -18.51 1.70
C ASP A 112 -16.38 -18.29 1.73
N TRP A 113 -15.89 -17.23 1.13
CA TRP A 113 -14.45 -16.94 1.02
C TRP A 113 -13.72 -16.94 2.36
N ARG A 114 -14.37 -16.53 3.45
CA ARG A 114 -13.76 -16.48 4.79
C ARG A 114 -13.28 -17.85 5.28
N ASN A 115 -13.92 -18.93 4.85
CA ASN A 115 -13.52 -20.29 5.17
C ASN A 115 -12.46 -20.86 4.20
N GLN A 116 -12.17 -20.16 3.10
CA GLN A 116 -11.27 -20.63 2.05
C GLN A 116 -9.93 -19.92 2.02
N VAL A 117 -9.85 -18.68 2.59
CA VAL A 117 -8.63 -17.88 2.57
C VAL A 117 -7.91 -17.96 3.91
N GLU A 118 -6.60 -18.10 3.82
CA GLU A 118 -5.70 -18.05 4.96
C GLU A 118 -4.69 -16.93 4.77
N THR A 119 -4.29 -16.30 5.88
CA THR A 119 -3.23 -15.28 5.88
C THR A 119 -1.89 -15.94 5.58
N SER A 120 -1.19 -15.49 4.55
CA SER A 120 0.16 -15.97 4.25
C SER A 120 1.16 -15.64 5.38
N PRO A 121 2.31 -16.32 5.46
CA PRO A 121 3.36 -15.99 6.43
C PRO A 121 3.81 -14.53 6.36
N ALA A 122 4.01 -13.98 5.15
CA ALA A 122 4.40 -12.59 4.97
C ALA A 122 3.29 -11.61 5.40
N ALA A 123 2.03 -11.91 5.08
CA ALA A 123 0.91 -11.10 5.53
C ALA A 123 0.72 -11.17 7.06
N LYS A 124 0.95 -12.33 7.69
CA LYS A 124 0.95 -12.45 9.16
C LYS A 124 2.00 -11.56 9.81
N GLU A 125 3.21 -11.51 9.26
CA GLU A 125 4.28 -10.64 9.75
C GLU A 125 3.89 -9.16 9.61
N TYR A 126 3.30 -8.79 8.48
CA TYR A 126 2.83 -7.43 8.23
C TYR A 126 1.73 -7.01 9.21
N VAL A 127 0.71 -7.84 9.39
CA VAL A 127 -0.38 -7.64 10.35
C VAL A 127 0.16 -7.53 11.77
N ALA A 128 1.08 -8.41 12.18
CA ALA A 128 1.69 -8.38 13.49
C ALA A 128 2.43 -7.07 13.74
N ARG A 129 3.15 -6.53 12.74
CA ARG A 129 3.84 -5.24 12.86
C ARG A 129 2.85 -4.08 13.03
N ILE A 130 1.79 -4.04 12.23
CA ILE A 130 0.75 -3.01 12.37
C ILE A 130 0.15 -3.04 13.78
N ARG A 131 -0.20 -4.21 14.31
CA ARG A 131 -0.75 -4.36 15.66
C ARG A 131 0.24 -3.95 16.75
N GLU A 132 1.50 -4.32 16.60
CA GLU A 132 2.57 -3.97 17.54
C GLU A 132 2.75 -2.45 17.67
N ILE A 133 2.92 -1.75 16.55
CA ILE A 133 3.14 -0.30 16.58
C ILE A 133 1.89 0.46 17.00
N ALA A 134 0.70 -0.02 16.67
CA ALA A 134 -0.55 0.57 17.14
C ALA A 134 -0.68 0.60 18.67
N GLN A 135 -0.03 -0.32 19.36
CA GLN A 135 0.00 -0.38 20.82
C GLN A 135 1.16 0.40 21.44
N SER A 136 2.34 0.34 20.82
CA SER A 136 3.60 0.84 21.39
C SER A 136 4.00 2.24 20.91
N SER A 137 3.73 2.59 19.67
CA SER A 137 4.06 3.86 19.03
C SER A 137 3.08 4.15 17.89
N PRO A 138 1.83 4.52 18.21
CA PRO A 138 0.75 4.67 17.20
C PRO A 138 1.10 5.62 16.05
N GLU A 139 1.94 6.63 16.29
CA GLU A 139 2.38 7.61 15.28
C GLU A 139 3.05 6.92 14.09
N LEU A 140 3.67 5.77 14.30
CA LEU A 140 4.34 5.01 13.22
C LEU A 140 3.35 4.43 12.19
N LEU A 141 2.05 4.33 12.54
CA LEU A 141 1.02 3.96 11.57
C LEU A 141 0.94 4.95 10.40
N VAL A 142 1.37 6.21 10.58
CA VAL A 142 1.46 7.19 9.49
C VAL A 142 2.32 6.67 8.34
N GLY A 143 3.44 6.00 8.63
CA GLY A 143 4.31 5.40 7.62
C GLY A 143 3.62 4.30 6.81
N HIS A 144 2.86 3.42 7.47
CA HIS A 144 2.07 2.39 6.79
C HIS A 144 0.90 2.97 5.99
N HIS A 145 0.21 3.94 6.56
CA HIS A 145 -0.91 4.63 5.91
C HIS A 145 -0.46 5.32 4.61
N TYR A 146 0.63 6.08 4.67
CA TYR A 146 1.24 6.72 3.50
C TYR A 146 1.62 5.68 2.43
N THR A 147 2.35 4.64 2.82
CA THR A 147 2.89 3.64 1.88
C THR A 147 1.78 2.92 1.13
N ARG A 148 0.68 2.59 1.81
CA ARG A 148 -0.45 1.90 1.16
C ARG A 148 -1.36 2.87 0.42
N TYR A 149 -2.05 3.76 1.12
CA TYR A 149 -3.14 4.54 0.52
C TYR A 149 -2.69 5.53 -0.55
N LEU A 150 -1.57 6.22 -0.34
CA LEU A 150 -1.08 7.13 -1.37
C LEU A 150 -0.52 6.38 -2.59
N GLY A 151 0.04 5.19 -2.38
CA GLY A 151 0.42 4.27 -3.43
C GLY A 151 -0.78 3.78 -4.24
N ASP A 152 -1.85 3.37 -3.57
CA ASP A 152 -3.08 2.90 -4.19
C ASP A 152 -3.74 3.98 -5.06
N LEU A 153 -3.83 5.22 -4.56
CA LEU A 153 -4.35 6.35 -5.31
C LEU A 153 -3.47 6.72 -6.51
N SER A 154 -2.13 6.63 -6.36
CA SER A 154 -1.20 7.08 -7.41
C SER A 154 -1.05 6.09 -8.55
N GLY A 155 -1.14 4.79 -8.28
CA GLY A 155 -0.93 3.70 -9.25
C GLY A 155 -2.18 2.92 -9.61
N GLY A 156 -3.27 3.07 -8.86
CA GLY A 156 -4.42 2.16 -8.91
C GLY A 156 -5.07 2.03 -10.28
N GLN A 157 -5.29 3.13 -11.00
CA GLN A 157 -5.94 3.10 -12.30
C GLN A 157 -5.08 2.39 -13.37
N ILE A 158 -3.77 2.58 -13.33
CA ILE A 158 -2.84 1.90 -14.24
C ILE A 158 -2.84 0.41 -13.93
N LEU A 159 -2.72 0.04 -12.65
CA LEU A 159 -2.71 -1.36 -12.22
C LEU A 159 -4.03 -2.06 -12.53
N LYS A 160 -5.16 -1.39 -12.33
CA LYS A 160 -6.48 -1.89 -12.70
C LYS A 160 -6.56 -2.21 -14.19
N THR A 161 -6.13 -1.27 -15.04
CA THR A 161 -6.14 -1.45 -16.51
C THR A 161 -5.26 -2.64 -16.92
N ILE A 162 -4.08 -2.78 -16.33
CA ILE A 162 -3.18 -3.91 -16.58
C ILE A 162 -3.84 -5.23 -16.18
N ALA A 163 -4.41 -5.28 -14.99
CA ALA A 163 -5.08 -6.48 -14.46
C ALA A 163 -6.30 -6.87 -15.31
N GLN A 164 -7.13 -5.91 -15.73
CA GLN A 164 -8.27 -6.13 -16.62
C GLN A 164 -7.84 -6.79 -17.94
N LYS A 165 -6.80 -6.24 -18.56
CA LYS A 165 -6.29 -6.80 -19.83
C LYS A 165 -5.69 -8.18 -19.64
N ALA A 166 -4.85 -8.37 -18.63
CA ALA A 166 -4.14 -9.62 -18.38
C ALA A 166 -5.08 -10.77 -18.00
N MET A 167 -6.14 -10.48 -17.25
CA MET A 167 -7.14 -11.47 -16.84
C MET A 167 -8.34 -11.58 -17.78
N ASN A 168 -8.35 -10.81 -18.89
CA ASN A 168 -9.46 -10.70 -19.82
C ASN A 168 -10.80 -10.40 -19.10
N ASN A 169 -10.76 -9.45 -18.18
CA ASN A 169 -11.89 -9.02 -17.37
C ASN A 169 -12.36 -7.62 -17.80
N PRO A 170 -13.49 -7.49 -18.52
CA PRO A 170 -13.96 -6.21 -19.02
C PRO A 170 -14.68 -5.35 -17.97
N THR A 171 -14.94 -5.90 -16.77
CA THR A 171 -15.67 -5.23 -15.68
C THR A 171 -14.73 -4.86 -14.54
N ASP A 172 -15.27 -4.21 -13.52
CA ASP A 172 -14.56 -3.93 -12.26
C ASP A 172 -14.65 -5.08 -11.25
N ASP A 173 -15.35 -6.15 -11.57
CA ASP A 173 -15.51 -7.31 -10.71
C ASP A 173 -14.14 -7.93 -10.38
N GLY A 174 -13.87 -8.10 -9.10
CA GLY A 174 -12.57 -8.56 -8.61
C GLY A 174 -11.47 -7.49 -8.62
N LEU A 175 -11.78 -6.24 -8.96
CA LEU A 175 -10.87 -5.10 -9.05
C LEU A 175 -11.38 -3.85 -8.32
N HIS A 176 -12.34 -4.01 -7.43
CA HIS A 176 -12.90 -2.92 -6.63
C HIS A 176 -11.85 -2.27 -5.72
N PHE A 177 -10.81 -3.02 -5.35
CA PHE A 177 -9.67 -2.51 -4.59
C PHE A 177 -9.07 -1.22 -5.20
N TYR A 178 -9.04 -1.11 -6.51
CA TYR A 178 -8.48 0.06 -7.22
C TYR A 178 -9.47 1.21 -7.38
N VAL A 179 -10.74 1.05 -7.00
CA VAL A 179 -11.79 2.03 -7.21
C VAL A 179 -12.10 2.77 -5.91
N PHE A 180 -12.01 4.10 -5.95
CA PHE A 180 -12.32 4.99 -4.83
C PHE A 180 -13.56 5.82 -5.15
N PRO A 181 -14.78 5.29 -4.92
CA PRO A 181 -16.01 5.91 -5.41
C PRO A 181 -16.34 7.26 -4.75
N GLN A 182 -15.76 7.53 -3.57
CA GLN A 182 -15.97 8.78 -2.83
C GLN A 182 -14.89 9.84 -3.13
N ILE A 183 -13.95 9.55 -4.03
CA ILE A 183 -12.88 10.46 -4.43
C ILE A 183 -13.07 10.82 -5.90
N GLU A 184 -13.65 11.99 -6.17
CA GLU A 184 -13.91 12.45 -7.53
C GLU A 184 -12.63 12.96 -8.23
N ASP A 185 -11.79 13.69 -7.48
CA ASP A 185 -10.52 14.23 -7.96
C ASP A 185 -9.35 13.69 -7.12
N GLU A 186 -8.72 12.64 -7.64
CA GLU A 186 -7.57 12.00 -6.97
C GLU A 186 -6.38 12.95 -6.78
N LYS A 187 -6.16 13.87 -7.71
CA LYS A 187 -5.05 14.82 -7.63
C LYS A 187 -5.29 15.83 -6.50
N ALA A 188 -6.49 16.37 -6.41
CA ALA A 188 -6.89 17.28 -5.34
C ALA A 188 -6.87 16.56 -3.99
N PHE A 189 -7.36 15.33 -3.92
CA PHE A 189 -7.33 14.53 -2.70
C PHE A 189 -5.90 14.26 -2.21
N LYS A 190 -4.99 13.87 -3.09
CA LYS A 190 -3.57 13.68 -2.75
C LYS A 190 -2.92 14.96 -2.22
N THR A 191 -3.29 16.12 -2.73
CA THR A 191 -2.82 17.41 -2.20
C THR A 191 -3.34 17.66 -0.79
N THR A 192 -4.63 17.42 -0.55
CA THR A 192 -5.25 17.50 0.79
C THR A 192 -4.58 16.54 1.78
N TYR A 193 -4.35 15.31 1.36
CA TYR A 193 -3.68 14.30 2.17
C TYR A 193 -2.26 14.71 2.58
N ARG A 194 -1.46 15.21 1.62
CA ARG A 194 -0.10 15.68 1.91
C ARG A 194 -0.09 16.88 2.84
N SER A 195 -1.02 17.83 2.66
CA SER A 195 -1.16 18.96 3.57
C SER A 195 -1.49 18.52 4.98
N ALA A 196 -2.42 17.57 5.13
CA ALA A 196 -2.75 17.00 6.43
C ALA A 196 -1.53 16.35 7.11
N MET A 197 -0.70 15.65 6.34
CA MET A 197 0.54 15.06 6.87
C MET A 197 1.57 16.11 7.31
N ASP A 198 1.70 17.21 6.57
CA ASP A 198 2.64 18.28 6.90
C ASP A 198 2.20 19.10 8.13
N GLU A 199 0.92 19.02 8.50
CA GLU A 199 0.33 19.68 9.66
C GLU A 199 0.27 18.79 10.92
N LEU A 200 0.75 17.55 10.86
CA LEU A 200 0.73 16.65 12.01
C LEU A 200 1.55 17.21 13.18
N PRO A 201 1.05 17.09 14.41
CA PRO A 201 1.72 17.60 15.61
C PRO A 201 2.89 16.68 16.04
N ILE A 202 3.93 16.63 15.21
CA ILE A 202 5.13 15.81 15.43
C ILE A 202 6.39 16.68 15.32
N ASP A 203 7.45 16.22 15.98
CA ASP A 203 8.79 16.79 15.84
C ASP A 203 9.61 16.06 14.76
N GLN A 204 10.82 16.56 14.48
CA GLN A 204 11.69 15.96 13.47
C GLN A 204 12.12 14.53 13.85
N LEU A 205 12.32 14.24 15.12
CA LEU A 205 12.69 12.89 15.57
C LEU A 205 11.57 11.88 15.25
N MET A 206 10.32 12.25 15.48
CA MET A 206 9.17 11.42 15.12
C MET A 206 9.02 11.30 13.59
N ALA A 207 9.24 12.38 12.84
CA ALA A 207 9.24 12.33 11.37
C ALA A 207 10.29 11.34 10.83
N ASP A 208 11.50 11.35 11.36
CA ASP A 208 12.57 10.41 10.99
C ASP A 208 12.15 8.96 11.25
N ARG A 209 11.53 8.69 12.40
CA ARG A 209 11.00 7.36 12.74
C ARG A 209 9.86 6.92 11.82
N ILE A 210 8.98 7.84 11.43
CA ILE A 210 7.89 7.55 10.48
C ILE A 210 8.45 7.21 9.10
N VAL A 211 9.46 7.92 8.63
CA VAL A 211 10.15 7.60 7.35
C VAL A 211 10.82 6.24 7.41
N GLU A 212 11.49 5.91 8.51
CA GLU A 212 12.08 4.58 8.71
C GLU A 212 11.01 3.48 8.69
N GLU A 213 9.88 3.70 9.37
CA GLU A 213 8.77 2.76 9.38
C GLU A 213 8.10 2.62 8.01
N ALA A 214 8.01 3.68 7.21
CA ALA A 214 7.54 3.61 5.84
C ALA A 214 8.46 2.72 4.97
N ASN A 215 9.77 2.82 5.13
CA ASN A 215 10.70 1.90 4.47
C ASN A 215 10.51 0.44 4.94
N HIS A 216 10.23 0.25 6.23
CA HIS A 216 9.89 -1.08 6.75
C HIS A 216 8.59 -1.61 6.14
N ALA A 217 7.56 -0.76 5.97
CA ALA A 217 6.33 -1.12 5.29
C ALA A 217 6.56 -1.56 3.83
N PHE A 218 7.42 -0.86 3.09
CA PHE A 218 7.84 -1.31 1.75
C PHE A 218 8.50 -2.69 1.79
N HIS A 219 9.34 -2.95 2.77
CA HIS A 219 9.98 -4.25 2.93
C HIS A 219 8.96 -5.38 3.21
N LEU A 220 7.96 -5.12 4.06
CA LEU A 220 6.88 -6.07 4.34
C LEU A 220 6.03 -6.34 3.08
N ASN A 221 5.75 -5.31 2.28
CA ASN A 221 5.09 -5.47 0.98
C ASN A 221 5.91 -6.33 0.02
N MET A 222 7.23 -6.11 -0.06
CA MET A 222 8.12 -6.93 -0.89
C MET A 222 8.09 -8.39 -0.49
N LYS A 223 8.05 -8.71 0.80
CA LYS A 223 7.92 -10.10 1.27
C LYS A 223 6.65 -10.78 0.76
N MET A 224 5.51 -10.08 0.78
CA MET A 224 4.26 -10.61 0.23
C MET A 224 4.39 -10.89 -1.28
N PHE A 225 5.01 -9.98 -2.04
CA PHE A 225 5.23 -10.18 -3.47
C PHE A 225 6.19 -11.34 -3.76
N GLN A 226 7.24 -11.52 -2.96
CA GLN A 226 8.20 -12.62 -3.10
C GLN A 226 7.56 -13.99 -2.84
N GLU A 227 6.64 -14.11 -1.89
CA GLU A 227 5.87 -15.34 -1.69
C GLU A 227 4.99 -15.69 -2.90
N LEU A 228 4.40 -14.67 -3.54
CA LEU A 228 3.58 -14.86 -4.73
C LEU A 228 4.42 -15.20 -5.98
N GLU A 229 5.65 -14.71 -6.04
CA GLU A 229 6.60 -14.98 -7.13
C GLU A 229 6.89 -16.47 -7.28
N GLY A 230 7.09 -17.20 -6.19
CA GLY A 230 7.29 -18.65 -6.20
C GLY A 230 6.13 -19.40 -6.86
N ASN A 231 4.89 -18.95 -6.64
CA ASN A 231 3.71 -19.52 -7.26
C ASN A 231 3.63 -19.19 -8.77
N LEU A 232 4.01 -17.98 -9.16
CA LEU A 232 4.03 -17.54 -10.56
C LEU A 232 5.07 -18.34 -11.37
N VAL A 233 6.27 -18.52 -10.84
CA VAL A 233 7.32 -19.33 -11.48
C VAL A 233 6.85 -20.77 -11.66
N ALA A 234 6.19 -21.37 -10.66
CA ALA A 234 5.63 -22.70 -10.76
C ALA A 234 4.53 -22.80 -11.83
N ALA A 235 3.68 -21.77 -11.95
CA ALA A 235 2.64 -21.71 -12.99
C ALA A 235 3.23 -21.60 -14.39
N ILE A 236 4.23 -20.76 -14.60
CA ILE A 236 4.96 -20.63 -15.87
C ILE A 236 5.67 -21.93 -16.22
N GLY A 237 6.33 -22.57 -15.26
CA GLY A 237 6.98 -23.87 -15.43
C GLY A 237 6.01 -24.95 -15.89
N LYS A 238 4.80 -25.02 -15.33
CA LYS A 238 3.74 -25.96 -15.75
C LYS A 238 3.26 -25.69 -17.17
N VAL A 239 3.10 -24.43 -17.55
CA VAL A 239 2.70 -24.04 -18.92
C VAL A 239 3.76 -24.46 -19.92
N LEU A 240 5.04 -24.13 -19.67
CA LEU A 240 6.15 -24.51 -20.52
C LEU A 240 6.29 -26.04 -20.66
N PHE A 241 6.18 -26.76 -19.55
CA PHE A 241 6.21 -28.21 -19.55
C PHE A 241 5.03 -28.81 -20.34
N GLY A 242 3.83 -28.25 -20.19
CA GLY A 242 2.64 -28.62 -20.95
C GLY A 242 2.81 -28.43 -22.46
N PHE A 243 3.47 -27.35 -22.89
CA PHE A 243 3.79 -27.11 -24.30
C PHE A 243 4.81 -28.12 -24.83
N LEU A 244 5.86 -28.40 -24.09
CA LEU A 244 6.90 -29.36 -24.47
C LEU A 244 6.35 -30.77 -24.58
N THR A 245 5.48 -31.20 -23.65
CA THR A 245 4.89 -32.56 -23.67
C THR A 245 3.81 -32.72 -24.75
N ARG A 246 3.08 -31.65 -25.12
CA ARG A 246 2.15 -31.69 -26.27
C ARG A 246 2.90 -31.85 -27.59
N ARG A 247 4.04 -31.19 -27.75
CA ARG A 247 4.86 -31.27 -28.97
C ARG A 247 5.47 -32.65 -29.19
N GLN A 248 5.68 -33.44 -28.13
CA GLN A 248 6.16 -34.82 -28.26
C GLN A 248 5.05 -35.82 -28.61
N ARG A 249 3.76 -35.50 -28.39
CA ARG A 249 2.64 -36.37 -28.74
C ARG A 249 2.14 -36.25 -30.16
N THR A 250 2.59 -35.26 -30.95
CA THR A 250 2.25 -35.10 -32.34
C THR A 250 3.28 -35.74 -33.30
N GLY A 251 4.24 -36.46 -32.75
CA GLY A 251 5.27 -37.20 -33.52
C GLY A 251 5.15 -38.69 -33.29
N SER A 252 4.02 -39.30 -33.61
CA SER A 252 3.89 -40.77 -33.61
C SER A 252 3.50 -41.25 -34.99
N THR A 253 4.48 -41.76 -35.70
CA THR A 253 4.52 -42.98 -36.49
C THR A 253 3.22 -43.38 -37.18
N GLU A 254 3.09 -43.08 -38.46
CA GLU A 254 2.45 -44.00 -39.40
C GLU A 254 3.51 -45.06 -39.80
N GLU A 255 3.29 -46.31 -39.41
CA GLU A 255 3.96 -47.44 -40.03
C GLU A 255 3.40 -47.66 -41.43
N PRO A 256 4.21 -47.96 -42.42
CA PRO A 256 3.72 -48.33 -43.75
C PRO A 256 3.23 -49.79 -43.69
N VAL A 257 1.98 -49.99 -44.04
CA VAL A 257 1.41 -51.30 -44.33
C VAL A 257 1.94 -51.77 -45.67
N ALA A 258 2.59 -52.90 -45.67
CA ALA A 258 3.00 -53.66 -46.84
C ALA A 258 1.83 -54.32 -47.56
#